data_07ac40d3a45a213fdfe0ecbc7746c8dc
#
_entry.id   07ac40d3a45a213fdfe0ecbc7746c8dc
#
_cell.length_a   1.000
_cell.length_b   1.000
_cell.length_c   1.000
_cell.angle_alpha   90.00
_cell.angle_beta   90.00
_cell.angle_gamma   90.00
#
_symmetry.space_group_name_H-M   'P 1'
#
loop_
_entity.id
_entity.type
_entity.pdbx_description
1 polymer ?
#
loop_
_entity_poly.entity_id
_entity_poly.type
_entity_poly.pdbx_seq_one_letter_code
_entity_poly.pdbx_strand_id
1 'polypeptide(L)'
;MCLSFDFDGMAVWIGSFQSNNPSMISRGEFATIGLPRVLALLKKHAIPATFFVPGHTAHCYPDLVKQIVSEGHEIGHHGWVHENPALLERDAEKEVFERGFEALDYAIGERPIGYRSAAWDFSPNSIELLLEFGFTYDSSCMANDFYPYYLRQGDEWSTTEPFVFGKLIDLVEIGPSWGLDDFPPLEYVWGANTGPMTPSQVKELWQGEFDYMIANCPGGVYNLTCHPQFIGRGARITMFEELIEHMKESDVTFERLRDVAVRFKGDNPLEAWAEANPHRTGATARAPVAHG
;
A
#
# COMPACT_ATOMS: atom_id res chain seq x y z
N MET A 1 -5.66 -8.77 9.71
CA MET A 1 -4.38 -8.03 9.88
C MET A 1 -3.55 -8.21 8.63
N CYS A 2 -3.09 -7.12 8.04
CA CYS A 2 -2.16 -7.15 6.91
C CYS A 2 -0.88 -6.43 7.29
N LEU A 3 0.25 -7.12 7.15
CA LEU A 3 1.56 -6.50 7.13
C LEU A 3 1.96 -6.38 5.66
N SER A 4 2.08 -5.17 5.16
CA SER A 4 2.50 -4.90 3.79
C SER A 4 3.85 -4.19 3.77
N PHE A 5 4.65 -4.49 2.76
CA PHE A 5 6.00 -3.95 2.65
C PHE A 5 6.23 -3.41 1.25
N ASP A 6 6.69 -2.17 1.17
CA ASP A 6 7.14 -1.59 -0.09
C ASP A 6 8.65 -1.83 -0.20
N PHE A 7 9.03 -2.81 -1.05
CA PHE A 7 10.43 -3.18 -1.25
C PHE A 7 11.05 -2.33 -2.36
N ASP A 8 11.17 -1.03 -2.08
CA ASP A 8 11.64 -0.04 -3.06
C ASP A 8 13.12 -0.14 -3.39
N GLY A 9 13.95 -0.51 -2.42
CA GLY A 9 15.39 -0.45 -2.61
C GLY A 9 15.84 0.97 -2.99
N MET A 10 16.61 1.08 -4.08
CA MET A 10 17.07 2.37 -4.59
C MET A 10 15.98 3.12 -5.38
N ALA A 11 14.92 2.44 -5.83
CA ALA A 11 13.92 3.01 -6.74
C ALA A 11 13.28 4.28 -6.19
N VAL A 12 12.89 4.32 -4.92
CA VAL A 12 12.31 5.51 -4.28
C VAL A 12 13.21 6.74 -4.39
N TRP A 13 14.52 6.56 -4.22
CA TRP A 13 15.49 7.67 -4.31
C TRP A 13 15.71 8.15 -5.74
N ILE A 14 15.65 7.22 -6.70
CA ILE A 14 15.86 7.50 -8.13
C ILE A 14 14.59 8.10 -8.72
N GLY A 15 13.44 7.46 -8.58
CA GLY A 15 12.19 7.86 -9.22
C GLY A 15 11.50 9.01 -8.51
N SER A 16 11.08 8.84 -7.25
CA SER A 16 10.34 9.89 -6.53
C SER A 16 11.19 11.11 -6.21
N PHE A 17 12.40 10.90 -5.67
CA PHE A 17 13.27 12.02 -5.28
C PHE A 17 14.19 12.49 -6.39
N GLN A 18 14.25 11.83 -7.54
CA GLN A 18 15.10 12.15 -8.70
C GLN A 18 16.55 12.46 -8.29
N SER A 19 17.05 11.71 -7.31
CA SER A 19 18.33 11.95 -6.70
C SER A 19 19.48 11.49 -7.60
N ASN A 20 20.46 12.34 -7.79
CA ASN A 20 21.76 12.01 -8.37
C ASN A 20 22.87 11.91 -7.31
N ASN A 21 22.52 11.90 -6.03
CA ASN A 21 23.44 11.83 -4.90
C ASN A 21 23.68 10.37 -4.49
N PRO A 22 24.90 9.81 -4.71
CA PRO A 22 25.20 8.42 -4.37
C PRO A 22 24.97 8.09 -2.88
N SER A 23 25.22 9.03 -1.97
CA SER A 23 24.95 8.83 -0.55
C SER A 23 23.47 8.67 -0.24
N MET A 24 22.61 9.39 -0.97
CA MET A 24 21.15 9.24 -0.82
C MET A 24 20.66 7.92 -1.41
N ILE A 25 21.13 7.58 -2.62
CA ILE A 25 20.76 6.33 -3.29
C ILE A 25 21.21 5.12 -2.45
N SER A 26 22.38 5.17 -1.80
CA SER A 26 22.91 4.08 -0.96
C SER A 26 22.01 3.72 0.22
N ARG A 27 21.09 4.58 0.64
CA ARG A 27 20.10 4.26 1.69
C ARG A 27 19.18 3.13 1.25
N GLY A 28 18.87 3.08 -0.05
CA GLY A 28 18.06 2.00 -0.63
C GLY A 28 18.79 0.66 -0.68
N GLU A 29 20.13 0.64 -0.78
CA GLU A 29 20.92 -0.60 -0.76
C GLU A 29 20.77 -1.35 0.56
N PHE A 30 20.45 -0.65 1.66
CA PHE A 30 20.20 -1.29 2.95
C PHE A 30 19.00 -2.27 2.90
N ALA A 31 18.14 -2.17 1.92
CA ALA A 31 17.05 -3.12 1.70
C ALA A 31 17.57 -4.58 1.60
N THR A 32 18.78 -4.79 1.05
CA THR A 32 19.42 -6.11 0.98
C THR A 32 19.80 -6.70 2.34
N ILE A 33 19.92 -5.85 3.37
CA ILE A 33 20.16 -6.24 4.76
C ILE A 33 18.84 -6.27 5.54
N GLY A 34 17.97 -5.31 5.27
CA GLY A 34 16.68 -5.16 5.96
C GLY A 34 15.69 -6.26 5.61
N LEU A 35 15.58 -6.62 4.32
CA LEU A 35 14.64 -7.65 3.87
C LEU A 35 14.88 -9.01 4.51
N PRO A 36 16.09 -9.58 4.56
CA PRO A 36 16.31 -10.84 5.26
C PRO A 36 15.91 -10.81 6.75
N ARG A 37 16.07 -9.66 7.42
CA ARG A 37 15.63 -9.50 8.81
C ARG A 37 14.11 -9.49 8.93
N VAL A 38 13.42 -8.80 8.02
CA VAL A 38 11.94 -8.80 7.94
C VAL A 38 11.44 -10.21 7.67
N LEU A 39 11.98 -10.91 6.68
CA LEU A 39 11.58 -12.27 6.34
C LEU A 39 11.82 -13.25 7.51
N ALA A 40 12.95 -13.13 8.20
CA ALA A 40 13.22 -13.94 9.39
C ALA A 40 12.20 -13.70 10.51
N LEU A 41 11.79 -12.44 10.71
CA LEU A 41 10.75 -12.06 11.67
C LEU A 41 9.38 -12.63 11.28
N LEU A 42 8.96 -12.45 10.04
CA LEU A 42 7.70 -13.00 9.53
C LEU A 42 7.66 -14.53 9.67
N LYS A 43 8.76 -15.19 9.33
CA LYS A 43 8.90 -16.65 9.48
C LYS A 43 8.83 -17.09 10.94
N LYS A 44 9.51 -16.38 11.86
CA LYS A 44 9.47 -16.66 13.31
C LYS A 44 8.04 -16.66 13.84
N HIS A 45 7.22 -15.73 13.36
CA HIS A 45 5.84 -15.56 13.81
C HIS A 45 4.79 -16.26 12.93
N ALA A 46 5.21 -16.96 11.85
CA ALA A 46 4.37 -17.63 10.85
C ALA A 46 3.34 -16.67 10.21
N ILE A 47 3.78 -15.47 9.83
CA ILE A 47 2.93 -14.41 9.28
C ILE A 47 3.11 -14.33 7.77
N PRO A 48 2.04 -14.54 6.96
CA PRO A 48 2.05 -14.18 5.55
C PRO A 48 1.96 -12.66 5.37
N ALA A 49 2.61 -12.13 4.35
CA ALA A 49 2.65 -10.69 4.07
C ALA A 49 2.54 -10.41 2.57
N THR A 50 2.28 -9.14 2.22
CA THR A 50 2.31 -8.66 0.84
C THR A 50 3.49 -7.71 0.66
N PHE A 51 4.26 -7.91 -0.42
CA PHE A 51 5.36 -7.04 -0.80
C PHE A 51 5.05 -6.35 -2.13
N PHE A 52 4.96 -5.04 -2.14
CA PHE A 52 4.87 -4.25 -3.36
C PHE A 52 6.30 -3.95 -3.84
N VAL A 53 6.59 -4.32 -5.09
CA VAL A 53 7.95 -4.30 -5.61
C VAL A 53 8.01 -3.52 -6.92
N PRO A 54 8.78 -2.42 -6.99
CA PRO A 54 9.05 -1.75 -8.25
C PRO A 54 9.81 -2.68 -9.21
N GLY A 55 9.50 -2.61 -10.51
CA GLY A 55 10.17 -3.43 -11.51
C GLY A 55 11.69 -3.23 -11.53
N HIS A 56 12.16 -2.01 -11.31
CA HIS A 56 13.59 -1.71 -11.18
C HIS A 56 14.24 -2.50 -10.03
N THR A 57 13.59 -2.57 -8.87
CA THR A 57 14.09 -3.33 -7.73
C THR A 57 14.06 -4.83 -7.99
N ALA A 58 13.03 -5.33 -8.68
CA ALA A 58 12.96 -6.73 -9.11
C ALA A 58 14.11 -7.11 -10.06
N HIS A 59 14.49 -6.22 -10.97
CA HIS A 59 15.66 -6.41 -11.82
C HIS A 59 16.99 -6.35 -11.07
N CYS A 60 17.13 -5.45 -10.10
CA CYS A 60 18.35 -5.32 -9.31
C CYS A 60 18.57 -6.51 -8.36
N TYR A 61 17.48 -7.06 -7.81
CA TYR A 61 17.53 -8.07 -6.74
C TYR A 61 16.58 -9.25 -7.00
N PRO A 62 16.65 -9.92 -8.17
CA PRO A 62 15.69 -10.97 -8.53
C PRO A 62 15.69 -12.14 -7.55
N ASP A 63 16.83 -12.49 -6.97
CA ASP A 63 16.92 -13.59 -6.00
C ASP A 63 16.23 -13.25 -4.67
N LEU A 64 16.26 -12.00 -4.24
CA LEU A 64 15.51 -11.55 -3.05
C LEU A 64 14.00 -11.58 -3.31
N VAL A 65 13.56 -11.18 -4.50
CA VAL A 65 12.14 -11.25 -4.88
C VAL A 65 11.66 -12.71 -4.95
N LYS A 66 12.46 -13.61 -5.52
CA LYS A 66 12.19 -15.07 -5.49
C LYS A 66 12.12 -15.61 -4.06
N GLN A 67 12.98 -15.12 -3.16
CA GLN A 67 12.94 -15.54 -1.76
C GLN A 67 11.61 -15.15 -1.11
N ILE A 68 11.11 -13.92 -1.32
CA ILE A 68 9.81 -13.47 -0.81
C ILE A 68 8.71 -14.46 -1.22
N VAL A 69 8.64 -14.82 -2.51
CA VAL A 69 7.64 -15.77 -3.02
C VAL A 69 7.83 -17.16 -2.42
N SER A 70 9.07 -17.66 -2.36
CA SER A 70 9.37 -19.00 -1.85
C SER A 70 9.04 -19.18 -0.37
N GLU A 71 8.98 -18.06 0.39
CA GLU A 71 8.57 -18.07 1.79
C GLU A 71 7.05 -17.86 1.97
N GLY A 72 6.27 -17.85 0.87
CA GLY A 72 4.80 -17.85 0.88
C GLY A 72 4.15 -16.46 0.92
N HIS A 73 4.94 -15.40 0.71
CA HIS A 73 4.43 -14.04 0.66
C HIS A 73 3.91 -13.69 -0.75
N GLU A 74 3.06 -12.68 -0.82
CA GLU A 74 2.55 -12.13 -2.07
C GLU A 74 3.49 -11.06 -2.62
N ILE A 75 3.58 -10.99 -3.97
CA ILE A 75 4.14 -9.84 -4.68
C ILE A 75 3.00 -9.03 -5.29
N GLY A 76 2.99 -7.73 -5.02
CA GLY A 76 2.18 -6.71 -5.67
C GLY A 76 3.02 -5.82 -6.59
N HIS A 77 2.37 -5.17 -7.55
CA HIS A 77 3.00 -4.24 -8.48
C HIS A 77 3.17 -2.85 -7.85
N HIS A 78 4.34 -2.21 -8.04
CA HIS A 78 4.67 -0.89 -7.47
C HIS A 78 5.33 0.06 -8.48
N GLY A 79 4.84 0.08 -9.71
CA GLY A 79 5.45 0.86 -10.79
C GLY A 79 6.75 0.26 -11.31
N TRP A 80 7.53 1.10 -12.03
CA TRP A 80 8.83 0.69 -12.55
C TRP A 80 9.98 1.10 -11.62
N VAL A 81 10.22 2.42 -11.44
CA VAL A 81 11.30 2.96 -10.59
C VAL A 81 10.75 3.89 -9.51
N HIS A 82 9.53 3.59 -9.03
CA HIS A 82 8.83 4.38 -8.03
C HIS A 82 8.51 5.81 -8.53
N GLU A 83 8.08 5.93 -9.79
CA GLU A 83 7.59 7.17 -10.35
C GLU A 83 6.26 7.57 -9.70
N ASN A 84 6.09 8.86 -9.38
CA ASN A 84 4.80 9.34 -8.91
C ASN A 84 3.81 9.46 -10.09
N PRO A 85 2.73 8.65 -10.16
CA PRO A 85 1.78 8.67 -11.26
C PRO A 85 1.09 10.01 -11.45
N ALA A 86 0.86 10.79 -10.38
CA ALA A 86 0.23 12.11 -10.47
C ALA A 86 1.00 13.12 -11.35
N LEU A 87 2.27 12.81 -11.65
CA LEU A 87 3.14 13.63 -12.50
C LEU A 87 3.28 13.10 -13.92
N LEU A 88 2.57 12.01 -14.26
CA LEU A 88 2.71 11.33 -15.55
C LEU A 88 1.50 11.56 -16.44
N GLU A 89 1.77 11.71 -17.72
CA GLU A 89 0.75 11.58 -18.77
C GLU A 89 0.38 10.11 -18.95
N ARG A 90 -0.83 9.84 -19.46
CA ARG A 90 -1.40 8.50 -19.59
C ARG A 90 -0.47 7.46 -20.22
N ASP A 91 0.16 7.80 -21.34
CA ASP A 91 1.01 6.85 -22.07
C ASP A 91 2.30 6.55 -21.30
N ALA A 92 2.85 7.51 -20.58
CA ALA A 92 4.01 7.32 -19.71
C ALA A 92 3.65 6.46 -18.50
N GLU A 93 2.49 6.68 -17.88
CA GLU A 93 2.00 5.85 -16.79
C GLU A 93 1.73 4.42 -17.26
N LYS A 94 1.17 4.24 -18.46
CA LYS A 94 0.99 2.92 -19.05
C LYS A 94 2.32 2.18 -19.25
N GLU A 95 3.35 2.87 -19.76
CA GLU A 95 4.70 2.31 -19.89
C GLU A 95 5.26 1.86 -18.54
N VAL A 96 5.01 2.60 -17.46
CA VAL A 96 5.42 2.21 -16.10
C VAL A 96 4.80 0.88 -15.68
N PHE A 97 3.50 0.66 -15.96
CA PHE A 97 2.85 -0.63 -15.70
C PHE A 97 3.47 -1.75 -16.54
N GLU A 98 3.63 -1.54 -17.85
CA GLU A 98 4.17 -2.55 -18.77
C GLU A 98 5.58 -3.00 -18.34
N ARG A 99 6.47 -2.05 -18.06
CA ARG A 99 7.84 -2.32 -17.60
C ARG A 99 7.87 -3.00 -16.24
N GLY A 100 6.99 -2.58 -15.33
CA GLY A 100 6.87 -3.21 -14.01
C GLY A 100 6.46 -4.68 -14.13
N PHE A 101 5.44 -4.97 -14.95
CA PHE A 101 5.01 -6.34 -15.22
C PHE A 101 6.09 -7.19 -15.88
N GLU A 102 6.78 -6.67 -16.91
CA GLU A 102 7.87 -7.40 -17.57
C GLU A 102 8.97 -7.80 -16.57
N ALA A 103 9.35 -6.89 -15.69
CA ALA A 103 10.37 -7.15 -14.69
C ALA A 103 9.94 -8.18 -13.63
N LEU A 104 8.70 -8.09 -13.18
CA LEU A 104 8.15 -9.01 -12.18
C LEU A 104 7.93 -10.41 -12.79
N ASP A 105 7.42 -10.51 -14.03
CA ASP A 105 7.30 -11.78 -14.73
C ASP A 105 8.67 -12.45 -14.91
N TYR A 106 9.68 -11.70 -15.31
CA TYR A 106 11.07 -12.19 -15.38
C TYR A 106 11.57 -12.71 -14.02
N ALA A 107 11.26 -12.01 -12.95
CA ALA A 107 11.76 -12.36 -11.62
C ALA A 107 11.07 -13.61 -11.02
N ILE A 108 9.73 -13.68 -11.14
CA ILE A 108 8.92 -14.68 -10.42
C ILE A 108 8.02 -15.53 -11.31
N GLY A 109 7.85 -15.19 -12.61
CA GLY A 109 7.00 -15.94 -13.54
C GLY A 109 5.51 -15.90 -13.20
N GLU A 110 5.07 -14.94 -12.38
CA GLU A 110 3.67 -14.73 -11.99
C GLU A 110 3.31 -13.25 -12.12
N ARG A 111 2.13 -12.97 -12.70
CA ARG A 111 1.64 -11.61 -12.82
C ARG A 111 0.96 -11.16 -11.52
N PRO A 112 1.38 -10.05 -10.90
CA PRO A 112 0.69 -9.47 -9.75
C PRO A 112 -0.76 -9.13 -10.05
N ILE A 113 -1.64 -9.35 -9.08
CA ILE A 113 -3.07 -8.99 -9.16
C ILE A 113 -3.41 -7.79 -8.29
N GLY A 114 -2.49 -7.36 -7.45
CA GLY A 114 -2.59 -6.19 -6.59
C GLY A 114 -1.62 -5.09 -7.01
N TYR A 115 -2.05 -3.87 -6.79
CA TYR A 115 -1.27 -2.66 -7.06
C TYR A 115 -1.17 -1.78 -5.82
N ARG A 116 -0.05 -1.09 -5.70
CA ARG A 116 0.11 0.07 -4.84
C ARG A 116 0.87 1.13 -5.62
N SER A 117 0.33 2.35 -5.63
CA SER A 117 0.96 3.47 -6.30
C SER A 117 2.17 3.97 -5.51
N ALA A 118 3.20 4.39 -6.20
CA ALA A 118 4.30 5.13 -5.61
C ALA A 118 3.79 6.40 -4.93
N ALA A 119 4.23 6.65 -3.70
CA ALA A 119 3.76 7.74 -2.84
C ALA A 119 2.23 7.75 -2.61
N TRP A 120 1.52 6.67 -2.94
CA TRP A 120 0.07 6.51 -2.87
C TRP A 120 -0.73 7.57 -3.64
N ASP A 121 -0.10 8.18 -4.65
CA ASP A 121 -0.71 9.17 -5.52
C ASP A 121 -1.26 8.53 -6.80
N PHE A 122 -2.38 9.02 -7.27
CA PHE A 122 -2.97 8.66 -8.56
C PHE A 122 -2.92 9.81 -9.55
N SER A 123 -2.75 9.48 -10.83
CA SER A 123 -3.13 10.36 -11.92
C SER A 123 -4.63 10.28 -12.20
N PRO A 124 -5.21 11.19 -12.97
CA PRO A 124 -6.58 11.02 -13.46
C PRO A 124 -6.83 9.74 -14.28
N ASN A 125 -5.76 9.09 -14.75
CA ASN A 125 -5.83 7.90 -15.61
C ASN A 125 -5.60 6.59 -14.84
N SER A 126 -5.07 6.64 -13.63
CA SER A 126 -4.63 5.47 -12.86
C SER A 126 -5.72 4.40 -12.74
N ILE A 127 -6.94 4.78 -12.37
CA ILE A 127 -8.05 3.82 -12.20
C ILE A 127 -8.41 3.13 -13.52
N GLU A 128 -8.45 3.87 -14.65
CA GLU A 128 -8.69 3.29 -15.96
C GLU A 128 -7.60 2.28 -16.33
N LEU A 129 -6.34 2.62 -16.08
CA LEU A 129 -5.20 1.74 -16.35
C LEU A 129 -5.20 0.51 -15.44
N LEU A 130 -5.56 0.64 -14.16
CA LEU A 130 -5.70 -0.51 -13.27
C LEU A 130 -6.73 -1.53 -13.79
N LEU A 131 -7.85 -1.05 -14.33
CA LEU A 131 -8.85 -1.89 -14.99
C LEU A 131 -8.33 -2.48 -16.31
N GLU A 132 -7.65 -1.67 -17.16
CA GLU A 132 -7.07 -2.12 -18.42
C GLU A 132 -6.06 -3.26 -18.19
N PHE A 133 -5.24 -3.16 -17.17
CA PHE A 133 -4.26 -4.16 -16.82
C PHE A 133 -4.81 -5.33 -15.99
N GLY A 134 -6.08 -5.29 -15.56
CA GLY A 134 -6.78 -6.38 -14.90
C GLY A 134 -6.39 -6.57 -13.43
N PHE A 135 -6.03 -5.53 -12.73
CA PHE A 135 -5.84 -5.59 -11.28
C PHE A 135 -7.16 -5.88 -10.56
N THR A 136 -7.10 -6.62 -9.49
CA THR A 136 -8.28 -7.04 -8.69
C THR A 136 -8.43 -6.23 -7.40
N TYR A 137 -7.33 -5.68 -6.91
CA TYR A 137 -7.33 -4.76 -5.78
C TYR A 137 -6.21 -3.72 -5.91
N ASP A 138 -6.41 -2.62 -5.21
CA ASP A 138 -5.46 -1.53 -5.00
C ASP A 138 -5.24 -1.29 -3.50
N SER A 139 -4.15 -0.64 -3.17
CA SER A 139 -3.81 -0.21 -1.81
C SER A 139 -3.12 1.16 -1.83
N SER A 140 -3.85 2.18 -2.32
CA SER A 140 -3.31 3.54 -2.48
C SER A 140 -4.26 4.62 -1.96
N CYS A 141 -5.58 4.42 -2.07
CA CYS A 141 -6.58 5.41 -1.70
C CYS A 141 -6.99 5.30 -0.22
N MET A 142 -7.26 6.43 0.43
CA MET A 142 -7.43 6.53 1.88
C MET A 142 -8.85 6.99 2.28
N ALA A 143 -9.89 6.46 1.63
CA ALA A 143 -11.26 6.90 1.91
C ALA A 143 -11.94 6.10 3.04
N ASN A 144 -11.26 5.14 3.65
CA ASN A 144 -11.66 4.43 4.87
C ASN A 144 -10.40 4.02 5.64
N ASP A 145 -10.51 3.92 6.96
CA ASP A 145 -9.40 3.51 7.83
C ASP A 145 -9.24 1.98 7.93
N PHE A 146 -10.30 1.26 8.34
CA PHE A 146 -10.20 -0.18 8.65
C PHE A 146 -11.11 -1.09 7.81
N TYR A 147 -11.85 -0.55 6.85
CA TYR A 147 -12.71 -1.41 6.02
C TYR A 147 -12.37 -1.27 4.55
N PRO A 148 -12.14 -2.39 3.83
CA PRO A 148 -12.03 -2.37 2.38
C PRO A 148 -13.30 -1.78 1.74
N TYR A 149 -13.17 -1.23 0.56
CA TYR A 149 -14.27 -0.64 -0.18
C TYR A 149 -14.05 -0.75 -1.69
N TYR A 150 -15.09 -0.55 -2.48
CA TYR A 150 -14.95 -0.48 -3.92
C TYR A 150 -14.58 0.95 -4.37
N LEU A 151 -13.63 1.02 -5.30
CA LEU A 151 -13.25 2.27 -5.95
C LEU A 151 -14.35 2.75 -6.90
N ARG A 152 -14.26 3.99 -7.32
CA ARG A 152 -15.10 4.60 -8.35
C ARG A 152 -14.27 5.01 -9.53
N GLN A 153 -14.89 5.01 -10.71
CA GLN A 153 -14.37 5.59 -11.93
C GLN A 153 -15.27 6.75 -12.36
N GLY A 154 -14.64 7.85 -12.83
CA GLY A 154 -15.36 9.03 -13.33
C GLY A 154 -15.83 9.97 -12.23
N ASP A 155 -15.17 10.03 -11.09
CA ASP A 155 -15.33 11.12 -10.13
C ASP A 155 -14.93 12.45 -10.79
N GLU A 156 -15.73 13.51 -10.59
CA GLU A 156 -15.43 14.86 -11.09
C GLU A 156 -15.36 15.85 -9.92
N TRP A 157 -14.38 16.73 -9.96
CA TRP A 157 -14.21 17.76 -8.93
C TRP A 157 -13.65 19.06 -9.52
N SER A 158 -14.02 20.16 -8.88
CA SER A 158 -13.47 21.48 -9.18
C SER A 158 -13.43 22.34 -7.92
N THR A 159 -12.86 23.52 -8.01
CA THR A 159 -12.87 24.50 -6.91
C THR A 159 -14.17 25.32 -6.87
N THR A 160 -15.02 25.20 -7.87
CA THR A 160 -16.23 26.02 -8.03
C THR A 160 -17.54 25.24 -7.95
N GLU A 161 -17.50 23.94 -8.21
CA GLU A 161 -18.68 23.07 -8.22
C GLU A 161 -18.55 21.96 -7.18
N PRO A 162 -19.67 21.44 -6.65
CA PRO A 162 -19.67 20.28 -5.77
C PRO A 162 -19.06 19.04 -6.43
N PHE A 163 -18.46 18.17 -5.61
CA PHE A 163 -17.94 16.89 -6.05
C PHE A 163 -19.04 16.01 -6.69
N VAL A 164 -18.77 15.44 -7.85
CA VAL A 164 -19.67 14.50 -8.54
C VAL A 164 -19.11 13.11 -8.40
N PHE A 165 -19.87 12.22 -7.77
CA PHE A 165 -19.46 10.83 -7.57
C PHE A 165 -19.61 10.03 -8.86
N GLY A 166 -18.54 9.36 -9.26
CA GLY A 166 -18.51 8.42 -10.36
C GLY A 166 -19.22 7.11 -10.05
N LYS A 167 -19.00 6.12 -10.89
CA LYS A 167 -19.58 4.79 -10.73
C LYS A 167 -18.64 3.88 -9.96
N LEU A 168 -19.19 3.10 -9.02
CA LEU A 168 -18.46 2.00 -8.39
C LEU A 168 -18.04 0.97 -9.43
N ILE A 169 -16.83 0.46 -9.27
CA ILE A 169 -16.20 -0.51 -10.15
C ILE A 169 -15.76 -1.74 -9.35
N ASP A 170 -15.57 -2.88 -10.04
CA ASP A 170 -15.14 -4.13 -9.42
C ASP A 170 -13.63 -4.15 -9.13
N LEU A 171 -13.14 -3.11 -8.45
CA LEU A 171 -11.77 -2.94 -7.99
C LEU A 171 -11.81 -2.62 -6.49
N VAL A 172 -11.27 -3.53 -5.67
CA VAL A 172 -11.27 -3.38 -4.21
C VAL A 172 -10.12 -2.48 -3.79
N GLU A 173 -10.40 -1.54 -2.91
CA GLU A 173 -9.40 -0.77 -2.19
C GLU A 173 -9.21 -1.33 -0.78
N ILE A 174 -7.95 -1.56 -0.41
CA ILE A 174 -7.54 -1.86 0.96
C ILE A 174 -6.61 -0.73 1.38
N GLY A 175 -7.21 0.33 1.90
CA GLY A 175 -6.55 1.62 2.10
C GLY A 175 -5.32 1.54 2.99
N PRO A 176 -4.22 2.20 2.59
CA PRO A 176 -3.12 2.52 3.48
C PRO A 176 -3.46 3.76 4.32
N SER A 177 -2.58 4.10 5.26
CA SER A 177 -2.65 5.33 6.04
C SER A 177 -1.26 5.87 6.31
N TRP A 178 -1.03 7.16 6.11
CA TRP A 178 0.25 7.81 6.46
C TRP A 178 0.60 7.69 7.94
N GLY A 179 -0.40 7.49 8.81
CA GLY A 179 -0.20 7.18 10.22
C GLY A 179 0.30 5.75 10.47
N LEU A 180 0.10 4.85 9.50
CA LEU A 180 0.49 3.44 9.53
C LEU A 180 1.57 3.13 8.47
N ASP A 181 2.50 4.06 8.29
CA ASP A 181 3.66 3.95 7.40
C ASP A 181 4.93 4.26 8.17
N ASP A 182 6.01 3.50 7.92
CA ASP A 182 7.29 3.69 8.60
C ASP A 182 8.16 4.77 7.96
N PHE A 183 7.89 5.20 6.72
CA PHE A 183 8.70 6.21 6.03
C PHE A 183 8.60 7.60 6.69
N PRO A 184 7.40 8.19 6.90
CA PRO A 184 7.30 9.54 7.46
C PRO A 184 7.93 9.67 8.84
N PRO A 185 7.75 8.73 9.79
CA PRO A 185 8.30 8.86 11.13
C PRO A 185 9.74 8.39 11.26
N LEU A 186 10.25 7.49 10.41
CA LEU A 186 11.53 6.83 10.64
C LEU A 186 12.64 7.22 9.66
N GLU A 187 12.35 7.97 8.59
CA GLU A 187 13.39 8.40 7.65
C GLU A 187 13.52 9.92 7.63
N TYR A 188 14.72 10.38 7.32
CA TYR A 188 15.01 11.81 7.19
C TYR A 188 15.31 12.18 5.74
N VAL A 189 14.49 13.07 5.21
CA VAL A 189 14.69 13.67 3.89
C VAL A 189 14.65 15.19 4.02
N TRP A 190 15.75 15.84 3.71
CA TRP A 190 15.84 17.31 3.79
C TRP A 190 14.73 17.97 2.96
N GLY A 191 13.95 18.83 3.60
CA GLY A 191 12.84 19.55 2.95
C GLY A 191 11.53 18.76 2.78
N ALA A 192 11.52 17.45 3.09
CA ALA A 192 10.34 16.62 2.98
C ALA A 192 9.73 16.23 4.35
N ASN A 193 10.58 15.89 5.32
CA ASN A 193 10.11 15.56 6.67
C ASN A 193 11.03 16.13 7.76
N THR A 194 10.55 16.09 9.01
CA THR A 194 11.20 16.75 10.15
C THR A 194 12.30 15.90 10.83
N GLY A 195 12.48 14.66 10.39
CA GLY A 195 13.45 13.73 10.94
C GLY A 195 12.83 12.57 11.73
N PRO A 196 13.66 11.58 12.11
CA PRO A 196 13.13 10.35 12.68
C PRO A 196 12.59 10.54 14.09
N MET A 197 11.44 9.90 14.33
CA MET A 197 10.88 9.66 15.67
C MET A 197 11.64 8.50 16.34
N THR A 198 11.50 8.40 17.66
CA THR A 198 11.99 7.21 18.38
C THR A 198 11.11 5.99 18.07
N PRO A 199 11.65 4.77 18.08
CA PRO A 199 10.85 3.56 17.89
C PRO A 199 9.66 3.46 18.86
N SER A 200 9.82 3.92 20.11
CA SER A 200 8.73 3.90 21.11
C SER A 200 7.57 4.82 20.74
N GLN A 201 7.83 5.99 20.15
CA GLN A 201 6.77 6.90 19.71
C GLN A 201 6.00 6.31 18.51
N VAL A 202 6.69 5.66 17.59
CA VAL A 202 6.05 4.98 16.45
C VAL A 202 5.23 3.79 16.94
N LYS A 203 5.75 2.99 17.89
CA LYS A 203 5.01 1.89 18.51
C LYS A 203 3.73 2.37 19.18
N GLU A 204 3.81 3.46 19.95
CA GLU A 204 2.64 4.03 20.65
C GLU A 204 1.53 4.42 19.65
N LEU A 205 1.90 5.08 18.53
CA LEU A 205 0.95 5.43 17.48
C LEU A 205 0.31 4.18 16.87
N TRP A 206 1.11 3.24 16.39
CA TRP A 206 0.63 2.04 15.68
C TRP A 206 -0.17 1.10 16.59
N GLN A 207 0.25 0.95 17.83
CA GLN A 207 -0.48 0.17 18.82
C GLN A 207 -1.82 0.83 19.15
N GLY A 208 -1.85 2.16 19.30
CA GLY A 208 -3.08 2.89 19.58
C GLY A 208 -4.13 2.74 18.47
N GLU A 209 -3.71 2.80 17.21
CA GLU A 209 -4.59 2.55 16.05
C GLU A 209 -5.09 1.10 16.01
N PHE A 210 -4.22 0.14 16.31
CA PHE A 210 -4.60 -1.27 16.42
C PHE A 210 -5.62 -1.50 17.53
N ASP A 211 -5.36 -1.00 18.74
CA ASP A 211 -6.23 -1.16 19.90
C ASP A 211 -7.60 -0.50 19.66
N TYR A 212 -7.63 0.67 18.97
CA TYR A 212 -8.87 1.30 18.55
C TYR A 212 -9.67 0.42 17.60
N MET A 213 -9.01 -0.14 16.57
CA MET A 213 -9.66 -1.03 15.59
C MET A 213 -10.27 -2.25 16.29
N ILE A 214 -9.52 -2.92 17.17
CA ILE A 214 -10.02 -4.09 17.91
C ILE A 214 -11.26 -3.74 18.74
N ALA A 215 -11.24 -2.59 19.40
CA ALA A 215 -12.34 -2.18 20.28
C ALA A 215 -13.59 -1.70 19.54
N ASN A 216 -13.44 -1.10 18.35
CA ASN A 216 -14.51 -0.32 17.72
C ASN A 216 -14.88 -0.78 16.31
N CYS A 217 -14.05 -1.59 15.64
CA CYS A 217 -14.23 -1.95 14.23
C CYS A 217 -14.29 -3.47 14.04
N PRO A 218 -15.40 -4.15 14.42
CA PRO A 218 -15.52 -5.60 14.27
C PRO A 218 -15.40 -6.01 12.80
N GLY A 219 -14.50 -6.96 12.52
CA GLY A 219 -14.17 -7.38 11.16
C GLY A 219 -13.26 -6.43 10.39
N GLY A 220 -12.73 -5.41 11.04
CA GLY A 220 -11.80 -4.45 10.46
C GLY A 220 -10.49 -5.07 9.98
N VAL A 221 -9.85 -4.42 9.02
CA VAL A 221 -8.56 -4.79 8.43
C VAL A 221 -7.55 -3.71 8.79
N TYR A 222 -6.62 -4.04 9.68
CA TYR A 222 -5.47 -3.19 9.98
C TYR A 222 -4.39 -3.42 8.92
N ASN A 223 -4.06 -2.41 8.12
CA ASN A 223 -3.06 -2.47 7.04
C ASN A 223 -1.87 -1.60 7.41
N LEU A 224 -0.82 -2.23 7.94
CA LEU A 224 0.43 -1.56 8.31
C LEU A 224 1.43 -1.67 7.16
N THR A 225 1.92 -0.53 6.69
CA THR A 225 2.90 -0.44 5.61
C THR A 225 4.29 -0.16 6.19
N CYS A 226 5.26 -0.97 5.80
CA CYS A 226 6.65 -0.78 6.17
C CYS A 226 7.57 -0.94 4.95
N HIS A 227 8.80 -0.45 5.08
CA HIS A 227 9.82 -0.61 4.06
C HIS A 227 11.03 -1.36 4.65
N PRO A 228 11.49 -2.45 4.03
CA PRO A 228 12.64 -3.20 4.56
C PRO A 228 13.87 -2.32 4.84
N GLN A 229 14.09 -1.28 4.02
CA GLN A 229 15.19 -0.33 4.20
C GLN A 229 15.01 0.60 5.40
N PHE A 230 13.82 0.73 5.97
CA PHE A 230 13.53 1.57 7.14
C PHE A 230 13.28 0.75 8.39
N ILE A 231 12.25 -0.11 8.39
CA ILE A 231 11.88 -0.93 9.54
C ILE A 231 12.95 -1.98 9.87
N GLY A 232 13.70 -2.48 8.88
CA GLY A 232 14.74 -3.49 9.06
C GLY A 232 15.98 -3.05 9.83
N ARG A 233 16.03 -1.81 10.33
CA ARG A 233 17.18 -1.24 11.05
C ARG A 233 17.09 -1.46 12.55
N GLY A 234 18.17 -1.98 13.15
CA GLY A 234 18.47 -1.94 14.60
C GLY A 234 17.26 -2.04 15.53
N ALA A 235 17.06 -1.01 16.35
CA ALA A 235 15.97 -0.95 17.32
C ALA A 235 14.56 -0.88 16.68
N ARG A 236 14.45 -0.54 15.38
CA ARG A 236 13.17 -0.48 14.69
C ARG A 236 12.59 -1.87 14.47
N ILE A 237 13.41 -2.84 14.05
CA ILE A 237 12.96 -4.22 13.85
C ILE A 237 12.60 -4.89 15.19
N THR A 238 13.29 -4.54 16.29
CA THR A 238 12.94 -5.01 17.64
C THR A 238 11.59 -4.45 18.07
N MET A 239 11.37 -3.16 17.89
CA MET A 239 10.09 -2.51 18.18
C MET A 239 8.94 -3.12 17.34
N PHE A 240 9.21 -3.41 16.07
CA PHE A 240 8.23 -4.03 15.18
C PHE A 240 7.86 -5.45 15.65
N GLU A 241 8.82 -6.22 16.13
CA GLU A 241 8.56 -7.52 16.74
C GLU A 241 7.68 -7.42 18.00
N GLU A 242 7.98 -6.48 18.90
CA GLU A 242 7.16 -6.24 20.09
C GLU A 242 5.73 -5.83 19.73
N LEU A 243 5.52 -5.08 18.64
CA LEU A 243 4.19 -4.73 18.16
C LEU A 243 3.45 -5.96 17.62
N ILE A 244 4.12 -6.84 16.87
CA ILE A 244 3.54 -8.10 16.40
C ILE A 244 3.14 -8.99 17.58
N GLU A 245 3.97 -9.08 18.61
CA GLU A 245 3.66 -9.82 19.81
C GLU A 245 2.40 -9.29 20.51
N HIS A 246 2.28 -7.96 20.65
CA HIS A 246 1.07 -7.32 21.18
C HIS A 246 -0.18 -7.63 20.31
N MET A 247 -0.07 -7.53 18.99
CA MET A 247 -1.20 -7.86 18.09
C MET A 247 -1.67 -9.30 18.26
N LYS A 248 -0.76 -10.22 18.50
CA LYS A 248 -1.05 -11.66 18.70
C LYS A 248 -1.71 -11.99 20.05
N GLU A 249 -1.76 -11.07 21.00
CA GLU A 249 -2.54 -11.21 22.23
C GLU A 249 -4.06 -11.13 21.99
N SER A 250 -4.46 -10.55 20.84
CA SER A 250 -5.85 -10.46 20.40
C SER A 250 -6.21 -11.61 19.44
N ASP A 251 -7.52 -11.87 19.29
CA ASP A 251 -8.03 -12.86 18.31
C ASP A 251 -7.99 -12.26 16.90
N VAL A 252 -6.81 -12.29 16.30
CA VAL A 252 -6.56 -11.73 14.94
C VAL A 252 -5.94 -12.78 14.03
N THR A 253 -6.27 -12.67 12.74
CA THR A 253 -5.66 -13.47 11.68
C THR A 253 -4.80 -12.58 10.80
N PHE A 254 -3.56 -13.01 10.52
CA PHE A 254 -2.69 -12.34 9.56
C PHE A 254 -2.94 -12.91 8.16
N GLU A 255 -3.17 -12.03 7.18
CA GLU A 255 -3.52 -12.36 5.80
C GLU A 255 -2.73 -11.49 4.83
N ARG A 256 -2.52 -11.99 3.61
CA ARG A 256 -2.04 -11.16 2.49
C ARG A 256 -3.17 -10.27 2.00
N LEU A 257 -2.86 -9.14 1.38
CA LEU A 257 -3.87 -8.23 0.85
C LEU A 257 -4.74 -8.90 -0.23
N ARG A 258 -4.16 -9.78 -1.06
CA ARG A 258 -4.93 -10.57 -2.04
C ARG A 258 -6.01 -11.44 -1.38
N ASP A 259 -5.72 -12.04 -0.24
CA ASP A 259 -6.66 -12.91 0.46
C ASP A 259 -7.81 -12.09 1.06
N VAL A 260 -7.50 -10.92 1.60
CA VAL A 260 -8.51 -9.94 2.05
C VAL A 260 -9.39 -9.46 0.89
N ALA A 261 -8.80 -9.11 -0.26
CA ALA A 261 -9.55 -8.66 -1.43
C ALA A 261 -10.51 -9.74 -1.92
N VAL A 262 -10.06 -11.00 -2.02
CA VAL A 262 -10.89 -12.13 -2.45
C VAL A 262 -12.04 -12.37 -1.46
N ARG A 263 -11.75 -12.38 -0.16
CA ARG A 263 -12.76 -12.55 0.88
C ARG A 263 -13.77 -11.40 0.86
N PHE A 264 -13.30 -10.16 0.78
CA PHE A 264 -14.17 -8.98 0.73
C PHE A 264 -15.14 -9.03 -0.46
N LYS A 265 -14.65 -9.35 -1.67
CA LYS A 265 -15.50 -9.49 -2.87
C LYS A 265 -16.50 -10.62 -2.72
N GLY A 266 -16.12 -11.74 -2.10
CA GLY A 266 -17.03 -12.86 -1.86
C GLY A 266 -18.16 -12.53 -0.89
N ASP A 267 -17.83 -11.82 0.19
CA ASP A 267 -18.78 -11.44 1.24
C ASP A 267 -19.63 -10.22 0.86
N ASN A 268 -19.14 -9.37 -0.05
CA ASN A 268 -19.74 -8.09 -0.43
C ASN A 268 -19.84 -7.95 -1.97
N PRO A 269 -20.72 -8.66 -2.66
CA PRO A 269 -20.94 -8.44 -4.09
C PRO A 269 -21.21 -6.96 -4.39
N LEU A 270 -20.60 -6.42 -5.46
CA LEU A 270 -20.57 -4.98 -5.76
C LEU A 270 -21.94 -4.31 -5.72
N GLU A 271 -22.97 -4.92 -6.32
CA GLU A 271 -24.32 -4.35 -6.35
C GLU A 271 -24.94 -4.25 -4.94
N ALA A 272 -24.85 -5.33 -4.16
CA ALA A 272 -25.36 -5.35 -2.79
C ALA A 272 -24.58 -4.40 -1.87
N TRP A 273 -23.27 -4.30 -2.07
CA TRP A 273 -22.44 -3.37 -1.33
C TRP A 273 -22.78 -1.91 -1.67
N ALA A 274 -23.03 -1.60 -2.94
CA ALA A 274 -23.46 -0.27 -3.39
C ALA A 274 -24.80 0.17 -2.74
N GLU A 275 -25.75 -0.75 -2.66
CA GLU A 275 -27.03 -0.49 -1.99
C GLU A 275 -26.87 -0.23 -0.48
N ALA A 276 -25.96 -0.96 0.17
CA ALA A 276 -25.68 -0.79 1.59
C ALA A 276 -24.83 0.48 1.91
N ASN A 277 -24.16 1.05 0.88
CA ASN A 277 -23.26 2.20 1.03
C ASN A 277 -23.65 3.39 0.11
N PRO A 278 -24.88 3.91 0.21
CA PRO A 278 -25.39 4.94 -0.71
C PRO A 278 -24.58 6.26 -0.65
N HIS A 279 -23.91 6.54 0.48
CA HIS A 279 -23.00 7.68 0.62
C HIS A 279 -21.79 7.61 -0.33
N ARG A 280 -21.41 6.43 -0.78
CA ARG A 280 -20.33 6.22 -1.74
C ARG A 280 -20.73 6.47 -3.20
N THR A 281 -22.04 6.56 -3.48
CA THR A 281 -22.58 6.79 -4.82
C THR A 281 -23.21 8.18 -4.98
N GLY A 282 -23.11 9.03 -3.96
CA GLY A 282 -23.77 10.35 -3.95
C GLY A 282 -25.30 10.30 -3.82
N ALA A 283 -25.89 9.13 -3.64
CA ALA A 283 -27.34 8.99 -3.55
C ALA A 283 -27.95 9.70 -2.33
N THR A 284 -27.17 9.98 -1.29
CA THR A 284 -27.60 10.69 -0.08
C THR A 284 -27.33 12.22 -0.15
N ALA A 285 -26.61 12.71 -1.15
CA ALA A 285 -26.15 14.10 -1.23
C ALA A 285 -27.22 15.08 -1.77
N ARG A 286 -28.42 14.62 -2.13
CA ARG A 286 -29.49 15.48 -2.70
C ARG A 286 -30.67 15.67 -1.76
N ALA A 287 -30.43 16.17 -0.54
CA ALA A 287 -31.45 16.96 0.09
C ALA A 287 -31.31 18.40 -0.48
N PRO A 288 -32.32 18.99 -1.11
CA PRO A 288 -32.24 20.37 -1.59
C PRO A 288 -32.02 21.26 -0.38
N VAL A 289 -30.93 22.05 -0.38
CA VAL A 289 -30.80 23.17 0.52
C VAL A 289 -31.93 24.13 0.15
N ALA A 290 -32.96 24.18 0.98
CA ALA A 290 -33.99 25.18 0.88
C ALA A 290 -33.28 26.53 1.16
N HIS A 291 -33.07 27.31 0.11
CA HIS A 291 -32.72 28.71 0.24
C HIS A 291 -33.94 29.41 0.80
N GLY A 292 -33.92 29.68 2.13
CA GLY A 292 -34.82 30.61 2.79
C GLY A 292 -34.26 32.03 2.80
#